data_80a81d721fabf6e4963ad0a2a22eac2b
#
_entry.id   80a81d721fabf6e4963ad0a2a22eac2b
#
_cell.length_a   1.000
_cell.length_b   1.000
_cell.length_c   1.000
_cell.angle_alpha   90.00
_cell.angle_beta   90.00
_cell.angle_gamma   90.00
#
_symmetry.space_group_name_H-M   'P 1'
#
loop_
_entity.id
_entity.type
_entity.pdbx_description
1 polymer ?
#
loop_
_entity_poly.entity_id
_entity_poly.type
_entity_poly.pdbx_seq_one_letter_code
_entity_poly.pdbx_strand_id
1 'polypeptide(L)'
;RRHTRYIGDWSSDVCSSDLLTVDDSGNDVIIPGLYACGEVACVSVHGANRLGGNSLLDLVVFGRASGLYIEKALREGIELRDASQTDIEEAGSRLNALNQRETGEQVAPLRHELQEIMQNHFGVFRTGEFMREGIAKLADLRGRVENVALADRSSAFNTSRIECLELQNLFETAEATAIVAEARDESRGAHAREDFTERDDENWLCHSLYHSDGKQVSKRGVNFTPHTVETFQPKARSY
;
A
#
# COMPACT_ATOMS: atom_id res chain seq x y z
N ARG A 1 -3.25 4.74 11.91
CA ARG A 1 -2.27 5.07 10.85
C ARG A 1 -3.04 5.32 9.58
N ARG A 2 -3.00 6.55 9.06
CA ARG A 2 -3.67 6.91 7.80
C ARG A 2 -2.84 6.37 6.64
N HIS A 3 -3.46 5.61 5.74
CA HIS A 3 -2.80 5.17 4.51
C HIS A 3 -2.56 6.38 3.61
N THR A 4 -1.31 6.53 3.22
CA THR A 4 -0.86 7.57 2.31
C THR A 4 -1.06 7.14 0.87
N ARG A 5 -1.44 8.08 0.02
CA ARG A 5 -1.68 7.89 -1.40
C ARG A 5 -0.88 8.83 -2.23
N TYR A 6 -0.63 8.33 -3.42
CA TYR A 6 0.03 9.06 -4.47
C TYR A 6 -0.93 9.45 -5.60
N ILE A 7 -0.91 10.71 -6.03
CA ILE A 7 -1.54 11.19 -7.25
C ILE A 7 -0.58 12.12 -7.97
N GLY A 8 -0.23 11.72 -9.20
CA GLY A 8 0.46 12.60 -10.10
C GLY A 8 -0.52 13.55 -10.78
N ASP A 9 -0.47 14.82 -10.42
CA ASP A 9 -0.91 15.89 -11.28
C ASP A 9 0.33 16.70 -11.67
N TRP A 10 0.56 16.88 -12.96
CA TRP A 10 1.71 17.63 -13.46
C TRP A 10 1.47 19.15 -13.42
N SER A 11 0.43 19.62 -12.74
CA SER A 11 0.13 21.03 -12.60
C SER A 11 0.76 21.65 -11.38
N SER A 12 1.63 22.51 -11.63
CA SER A 12 2.23 23.65 -10.93
C SER A 12 2.70 23.52 -9.47
N ASP A 13 2.01 22.86 -8.56
CA ASP A 13 2.36 22.89 -7.13
C ASP A 13 2.42 21.53 -6.43
N VAL A 14 2.00 20.45 -7.08
CA VAL A 14 2.00 19.09 -6.53
C VAL A 14 2.95 18.21 -7.34
N CYS A 15 3.96 17.66 -6.68
CA CYS A 15 4.85 16.68 -7.29
C CYS A 15 4.13 15.35 -7.48
N SER A 16 4.37 14.69 -8.61
CA SER A 16 3.89 13.34 -8.86
C SER A 16 4.33 12.30 -7.83
N SER A 17 5.18 12.63 -6.90
CA SER A 17 5.71 11.77 -5.82
C SER A 17 5.22 12.15 -4.44
N ASP A 18 4.44 13.22 -4.27
CA ASP A 18 3.88 13.60 -2.97
C ASP A 18 2.97 12.50 -2.45
N LEU A 19 3.16 12.11 -1.20
CA LEU A 19 2.24 11.21 -0.53
C LEU A 19 1.02 11.97 -0.01
N LEU A 20 -0.14 11.38 -0.20
CA LEU A 20 -1.41 11.99 0.16
C LEU A 20 -2.05 11.28 1.35
N THR A 21 -2.74 12.04 2.16
CA THR A 21 -3.75 11.58 3.11
C THR A 21 -5.10 12.17 2.72
N VAL A 22 -6.12 11.91 3.50
CA VAL A 22 -7.44 12.53 3.34
C VAL A 22 -7.77 13.35 4.57
N ASP A 23 -8.44 14.49 4.36
CA ASP A 23 -9.03 15.26 5.45
C ASP A 23 -10.34 14.62 5.96
N ASP A 24 -10.96 15.25 6.96
CA ASP A 24 -12.22 14.76 7.54
C ASP A 24 -13.40 14.80 6.55
N SER A 25 -13.27 15.54 5.45
CA SER A 25 -14.25 15.62 4.36
C SER A 25 -13.96 14.65 3.22
N GLY A 26 -12.87 13.88 3.30
CA GLY A 26 -12.44 12.92 2.28
C GLY A 26 -11.67 13.52 1.12
N ASN A 27 -11.24 14.80 1.20
CA ASN A 27 -10.40 15.41 0.18
C ASN A 27 -8.93 15.03 0.38
N ASP A 28 -8.20 14.99 -0.73
CA ASP A 28 -6.77 14.73 -0.69
C ASP A 28 -5.99 15.86 -0.04
N VAL A 29 -5.08 15.50 0.85
CA VAL A 29 -4.15 16.41 1.52
C VAL A 29 -2.73 15.87 1.37
N ILE A 30 -1.82 16.72 0.88
CA ILE A 30 -0.39 16.38 0.78
C ILE A 30 0.19 16.24 2.18
N ILE A 31 1.00 15.20 2.39
CA ILE A 31 1.84 15.06 3.56
C ILE A 31 3.17 15.77 3.27
N PRO A 32 3.42 16.95 3.85
CA PRO A 32 4.61 17.73 3.53
C PRO A 32 5.90 16.96 3.82
N GLY A 33 6.82 16.94 2.87
CA GLY A 33 8.14 16.34 3.03
C GLY A 33 8.18 14.81 2.93
N LEU A 34 7.07 14.14 2.58
CA LEU A 34 7.02 12.69 2.41
C LEU A 34 6.69 12.32 0.97
N TYR A 35 7.60 11.62 0.32
CA TYR A 35 7.54 11.28 -1.11
C TYR A 35 7.63 9.77 -1.32
N ALA A 36 7.03 9.30 -2.42
CA ALA A 36 7.18 7.92 -2.86
C ALA A 36 7.32 7.82 -4.39
N CYS A 37 8.12 6.89 -4.87
CA CYS A 37 8.23 6.53 -6.27
C CYS A 37 8.55 5.05 -6.43
N GLY A 38 8.31 4.48 -7.61
CA GLY A 38 8.51 3.06 -7.87
C GLY A 38 7.44 2.17 -7.26
N GLU A 39 7.77 0.93 -6.93
CA GLU A 39 6.79 -0.09 -6.53
C GLU A 39 6.02 0.22 -5.25
N VAL A 40 6.57 1.08 -4.37
CA VAL A 40 5.89 1.53 -3.15
C VAL A 40 4.83 2.60 -3.43
N ALA A 41 4.84 3.19 -4.63
CA ALA A 41 3.95 4.27 -5.03
C ALA A 41 2.82 3.78 -5.95
N CYS A 42 1.73 4.53 -5.99
CA CYS A 42 0.66 4.39 -6.97
C CYS A 42 0.57 5.65 -7.83
N VAL A 43 1.37 5.72 -8.89
CA VAL A 43 1.44 6.87 -9.79
C VAL A 43 0.24 6.99 -10.74
N SER A 44 -0.65 6.00 -10.73
CA SER A 44 -1.91 5.97 -11.52
C SER A 44 -1.75 5.99 -13.05
N VAL A 45 -0.56 5.68 -13.57
CA VAL A 45 -0.29 5.68 -15.03
C VAL A 45 -0.31 4.29 -15.66
N HIS A 46 -0.37 3.22 -14.84
CA HIS A 46 -0.29 1.84 -15.32
C HIS A 46 -1.65 1.16 -15.51
N GLY A 47 -2.74 1.81 -15.12
CA GLY A 47 -4.06 1.18 -15.05
C GLY A 47 -4.08 0.04 -14.03
N ALA A 48 -4.92 -0.96 -14.26
CA ALA A 48 -5.10 -2.09 -13.34
C ALA A 48 -4.10 -3.24 -13.55
N ASN A 49 -3.23 -3.15 -14.55
CA ASN A 49 -2.17 -4.13 -14.81
C ASN A 49 -1.01 -3.48 -15.54
N ARG A 50 0.11 -3.31 -14.85
CA ARG A 50 1.33 -2.75 -15.41
C ARG A 50 1.89 -3.63 -16.52
N LEU A 51 2.26 -3.04 -17.66
CA LEU A 51 2.93 -3.73 -18.74
C LEU A 51 4.36 -4.15 -18.36
N GLY A 52 4.81 -5.26 -18.91
CA GLY A 52 6.18 -5.74 -18.74
C GLY A 52 7.22 -4.67 -19.09
N GLY A 53 8.27 -4.54 -18.29
CA GLY A 53 9.32 -3.53 -18.45
C GLY A 53 8.98 -2.13 -17.90
N ASN A 54 7.71 -1.74 -17.82
CA ASN A 54 7.32 -0.40 -17.37
C ASN A 54 7.63 -0.11 -15.90
N SER A 55 7.91 -1.13 -15.08
CA SER A 55 8.40 -0.92 -13.72
C SER A 55 9.74 -0.18 -13.71
N LEU A 56 10.67 -0.60 -14.58
CA LEU A 56 11.98 0.04 -14.65
C LEU A 56 11.88 1.48 -15.14
N LEU A 57 10.98 1.75 -16.09
CA LEU A 57 10.71 3.12 -16.56
C LEU A 57 10.12 3.99 -15.45
N ASP A 58 9.18 3.45 -14.71
CA ASP A 58 8.58 4.12 -13.54
C ASP A 58 9.65 4.54 -12.53
N LEU A 59 10.50 3.60 -12.10
CA LEU A 59 11.59 3.85 -11.16
C LEU A 59 12.50 4.99 -11.62
N VAL A 60 12.89 5.00 -12.89
CA VAL A 60 13.81 6.01 -13.43
C VAL A 60 13.11 7.37 -13.60
N VAL A 61 11.93 7.39 -14.20
CA VAL A 61 11.23 8.64 -14.55
C VAL A 61 10.74 9.34 -13.28
N PHE A 62 9.99 8.63 -12.44
CA PHE A 62 9.42 9.23 -11.24
C PHE A 62 10.45 9.40 -10.12
N GLY A 63 11.45 8.52 -10.02
CA GLY A 63 12.58 8.72 -9.11
C GLY A 63 13.37 9.99 -9.43
N ARG A 64 13.64 10.24 -10.72
CA ARG A 64 14.28 11.47 -11.17
C ARG A 64 13.40 12.70 -10.92
N ALA A 65 12.10 12.61 -11.24
CA ALA A 65 11.15 13.70 -11.01
C ALA A 65 11.06 14.07 -9.52
N SER A 66 10.95 13.08 -8.65
CA SER A 66 10.95 13.26 -7.19
C SER A 66 12.23 13.96 -6.70
N GLY A 67 13.40 13.48 -7.16
CA GLY A 67 14.68 14.07 -6.78
C GLY A 67 14.81 15.53 -7.18
N LEU A 68 14.41 15.90 -8.39
CA LEU A 68 14.40 17.29 -8.87
C LEU A 68 13.43 18.18 -8.08
N TYR A 69 12.25 17.64 -7.75
CA TYR A 69 11.28 18.37 -6.95
C TYR A 69 11.76 18.60 -5.52
N ILE A 70 12.31 17.57 -4.88
CA ILE A 70 12.89 17.68 -3.53
C ILE A 70 14.03 18.71 -3.53
N GLU A 71 14.91 18.69 -4.54
CA GLU A 71 15.97 19.69 -4.68
C GLU A 71 15.39 21.12 -4.75
N LYS A 72 14.35 21.33 -5.56
CA LYS A 72 13.65 22.61 -5.66
C LYS A 72 13.04 23.02 -4.32
N ALA A 73 12.27 22.12 -3.68
CA ALA A 73 11.60 22.38 -2.41
C ALA A 73 12.60 22.75 -1.30
N LEU A 74 13.76 22.07 -1.24
CA LEU A 74 14.83 22.40 -0.29
C LEU A 74 15.45 23.77 -0.55
N ARG A 75 15.63 24.17 -1.81
CA ARG A 75 16.14 25.50 -2.19
C ARG A 75 15.13 26.62 -1.87
N GLU A 76 13.86 26.33 -1.97
CA GLU A 76 12.75 27.24 -1.63
C GLU A 76 12.49 27.31 -0.12
N GLY A 77 13.16 26.48 0.68
CA GLY A 77 13.10 26.51 2.14
C GLY A 77 11.89 25.79 2.70
N ILE A 78 11.60 24.58 2.20
CA ILE A 78 10.56 23.74 2.79
C ILE A 78 10.81 23.56 4.30
N GLU A 79 9.81 23.87 5.10
CA GLU A 79 9.87 23.62 6.54
C GLU A 79 9.73 22.12 6.80
N LEU A 80 10.76 21.53 7.39
CA LEU A 80 10.69 20.15 7.88
C LEU A 80 9.98 20.15 9.23
N ARG A 81 8.96 19.32 9.33
CA ARG A 81 8.24 19.13 10.58
C ARG A 81 9.08 18.30 11.55
N ASP A 82 9.22 18.78 12.77
CA ASP A 82 9.82 17.99 13.84
C ASP A 82 8.95 16.78 14.17
N ALA A 83 9.60 15.65 14.50
CA ALA A 83 8.89 14.48 14.99
C ALA A 83 8.21 14.82 16.32
N SER A 84 6.93 14.47 16.45
CA SER A 84 6.23 14.66 17.72
C SER A 84 6.79 13.69 18.77
N GLN A 85 6.74 14.10 20.04
CA GLN A 85 7.15 13.22 21.15
C GLN A 85 6.33 11.92 21.16
N THR A 86 5.05 12.00 20.82
CA THR A 86 4.15 10.84 20.71
C THR A 86 4.60 9.86 19.64
N ASP A 87 4.97 10.34 18.44
CA ASP A 87 5.45 9.48 17.35
C ASP A 87 6.75 8.75 17.74
N ILE A 88 7.66 9.46 18.45
CA ILE A 88 8.91 8.89 18.96
C ILE A 88 8.63 7.80 19.99
N GLU A 89 7.71 8.07 20.94
CA GLU A 89 7.32 7.10 21.96
C GLU A 89 6.62 5.87 21.39
N GLU A 90 5.74 6.03 20.41
CA GLU A 90 5.09 4.92 19.71
C GLU A 90 6.11 4.05 18.98
N ALA A 91 7.03 4.65 18.22
CA ALA A 91 8.08 3.92 17.53
C ALA A 91 9.00 3.17 18.51
N GLY A 92 9.39 3.83 19.61
CA GLY A 92 10.18 3.24 20.68
C GLY A 92 9.45 2.10 21.38
N SER A 93 8.16 2.26 21.64
CA SER A 93 7.32 1.25 22.31
C SER A 93 7.17 -0.01 21.45
N ARG A 94 7.03 0.14 20.14
CA ARG A 94 6.99 -1.00 19.19
C ARG A 94 8.27 -1.85 19.26
N LEU A 95 9.44 -1.21 19.28
CA LEU A 95 10.74 -1.90 19.40
C LEU A 95 10.92 -2.54 20.78
N ASN A 96 10.54 -1.82 21.83
CA ASN A 96 10.67 -2.31 23.21
C ASN A 96 9.75 -3.51 23.47
N ALA A 97 8.54 -3.52 22.92
CA ALA A 97 7.62 -4.65 23.04
C ALA A 97 8.24 -5.95 22.49
N LEU A 98 8.96 -5.89 21.35
CA LEU A 98 9.69 -7.03 20.82
C LEU A 98 10.83 -7.47 21.75
N ASN A 99 11.59 -6.54 22.32
CA ASN A 99 12.71 -6.82 23.20
C ASN A 99 12.28 -7.45 24.54
N GLN A 100 11.13 -7.03 25.06
CA GLN A 100 10.62 -7.48 26.36
C GLN A 100 9.87 -8.82 26.29
N ARG A 101 9.38 -9.20 25.10
CA ARG A 101 8.58 -10.43 24.94
C ARG A 101 9.46 -11.67 25.07
N GLU A 102 9.22 -12.46 26.12
CA GLU A 102 10.01 -13.65 26.40
C GLU A 102 9.54 -14.89 25.66
N THR A 103 8.25 -14.96 25.38
CA THR A 103 7.61 -16.12 24.72
C THR A 103 6.74 -15.64 23.57
N GLY A 104 6.58 -16.48 22.55
CA GLY A 104 5.76 -16.21 21.37
C GLY A 104 6.13 -17.11 20.22
N GLU A 105 5.46 -16.92 19.10
CA GLU A 105 5.72 -17.72 17.90
C GLU A 105 6.94 -17.17 17.13
N GLN A 106 7.54 -18.05 16.34
CA GLN A 106 8.66 -17.71 15.48
C GLN A 106 8.16 -17.06 14.18
N VAL A 107 8.98 -16.16 13.60
CA VAL A 107 8.65 -15.44 12.37
C VAL A 107 8.38 -16.37 11.18
N ALA A 108 9.24 -17.36 10.98
CA ALA A 108 9.21 -18.17 9.77
C ALA A 108 7.91 -18.96 9.56
N PRO A 109 7.36 -19.66 10.56
CA PRO A 109 6.05 -20.31 10.44
C PRO A 109 4.91 -19.31 10.16
N LEU A 110 4.87 -18.17 10.85
CA LEU A 110 3.84 -17.15 10.66
C LEU A 110 3.89 -16.52 9.27
N ARG A 111 5.09 -16.23 8.77
CA ARG A 111 5.31 -15.74 7.41
C ARG A 111 4.83 -16.74 6.38
N HIS A 112 5.16 -18.01 6.57
CA HIS A 112 4.73 -19.08 5.66
C HIS A 112 3.21 -19.20 5.63
N GLU A 113 2.56 -19.23 6.78
CA GLU A 113 1.09 -19.27 6.89
C GLU A 113 0.44 -18.06 6.22
N LEU A 114 0.98 -16.84 6.42
CA LEU A 114 0.52 -15.64 5.72
C LEU A 114 0.61 -15.79 4.19
N GLN A 115 1.74 -16.30 3.70
CA GLN A 115 1.95 -16.53 2.27
C GLN A 115 0.98 -17.58 1.71
N GLU A 116 0.73 -18.66 2.44
CA GLU A 116 -0.25 -19.69 2.03
C GLU A 116 -1.67 -19.14 1.99
N ILE A 117 -2.09 -18.34 2.98
CA ILE A 117 -3.40 -17.69 2.98
C ILE A 117 -3.52 -16.78 1.76
N MET A 118 -2.53 -15.93 1.50
CA MET A 118 -2.56 -15.02 0.36
C MET A 118 -2.54 -15.76 -0.98
N GLN A 119 -1.75 -16.82 -1.11
CA GLN A 119 -1.69 -17.62 -2.32
C GLN A 119 -3.01 -18.35 -2.60
N ASN A 120 -3.60 -18.95 -1.58
CA ASN A 120 -4.77 -19.80 -1.74
C ASN A 120 -6.08 -19.00 -1.90
N HIS A 121 -6.20 -17.86 -1.22
CA HIS A 121 -7.44 -17.08 -1.19
C HIS A 121 -7.42 -15.80 -2.02
N PHE A 122 -6.23 -15.25 -2.33
CA PHE A 122 -6.06 -14.00 -3.06
C PHE A 122 -5.12 -14.13 -4.28
N GLY A 123 -4.93 -15.35 -4.76
CA GLY A 123 -4.12 -15.65 -5.95
C GLY A 123 -4.72 -15.08 -7.24
N VAL A 124 -4.45 -15.76 -8.37
CA VAL A 124 -4.85 -15.26 -9.70
C VAL A 124 -6.36 -15.28 -9.89
N PHE A 125 -7.03 -16.39 -9.54
CA PHE A 125 -8.47 -16.57 -9.69
C PHE A 125 -9.14 -16.44 -8.32
N ARG A 126 -10.17 -15.59 -8.25
CA ARG A 126 -10.79 -15.16 -6.99
C ARG A 126 -12.29 -15.32 -7.03
N THR A 127 -12.86 -15.73 -5.91
CA THR A 127 -14.31 -15.64 -5.65
C THR A 127 -14.53 -14.93 -4.32
N GLY A 128 -15.69 -14.28 -4.15
CA GLY A 128 -16.01 -13.61 -2.90
C GLY A 128 -16.03 -14.57 -1.71
N GLU A 129 -16.46 -15.82 -1.92
CA GLU A 129 -16.45 -16.84 -0.86
C GLU A 129 -15.03 -17.17 -0.38
N PHE A 130 -14.12 -17.49 -1.31
CA PHE A 130 -12.71 -17.77 -0.95
C PHE A 130 -12.02 -16.58 -0.31
N MET A 131 -12.28 -15.38 -0.80
CA MET A 131 -11.66 -14.18 -0.23
C MET A 131 -12.16 -13.89 1.18
N ARG A 132 -13.46 -14.07 1.48
CA ARG A 132 -13.99 -13.93 2.84
C ARG A 132 -13.43 -14.97 3.80
N GLU A 133 -13.25 -16.21 3.35
CA GLU A 133 -12.57 -17.24 4.14
C GLU A 133 -11.11 -16.82 4.44
N GLY A 134 -10.40 -16.31 3.42
CA GLY A 134 -9.04 -15.79 3.58
C GLY A 134 -8.95 -14.63 4.57
N ILE A 135 -9.90 -13.68 4.52
CA ILE A 135 -9.98 -12.56 5.48
C ILE A 135 -10.20 -13.07 6.91
N ALA A 136 -11.04 -14.09 7.09
CA ALA A 136 -11.24 -14.69 8.41
C ALA A 136 -9.94 -15.32 8.93
N LYS A 137 -9.20 -16.06 8.09
CA LYS A 137 -7.90 -16.64 8.44
C LYS A 137 -6.85 -15.57 8.77
N LEU A 138 -6.83 -14.46 8.02
CA LEU A 138 -5.97 -13.32 8.34
C LEU A 138 -6.33 -12.71 9.70
N ALA A 139 -7.61 -12.59 10.02
CA ALA A 139 -8.03 -12.08 11.32
C ALA A 139 -7.55 -12.95 12.48
N ASP A 140 -7.60 -14.28 12.34
CA ASP A 140 -7.06 -15.23 13.33
C ASP A 140 -5.52 -15.14 13.45
N LEU A 141 -4.84 -14.96 12.31
CA LEU A 141 -3.38 -14.86 12.26
C LEU A 141 -2.87 -13.54 12.88
N ARG A 142 -3.63 -12.45 12.84
CA ARG A 142 -3.24 -11.11 13.34
C ARG A 142 -2.71 -11.15 14.77
N GLY A 143 -3.45 -11.72 15.69
CA GLY A 143 -3.07 -11.78 17.10
C GLY A 143 -1.78 -12.56 17.34
N ARG A 144 -1.51 -13.57 16.51
CA ARG A 144 -0.29 -14.35 16.54
C ARG A 144 0.91 -13.58 16.00
N VAL A 145 0.72 -12.82 14.91
CA VAL A 145 1.76 -11.92 14.35
C VAL A 145 2.10 -10.80 15.33
N GLU A 146 1.13 -10.23 16.02
CA GLU A 146 1.36 -9.24 17.07
C GLU A 146 2.15 -9.81 18.24
N ASN A 147 2.05 -11.13 18.49
CA ASN A 147 2.73 -11.83 19.55
C ASN A 147 3.99 -12.59 19.11
N VAL A 148 4.56 -12.25 17.94
CA VAL A 148 5.83 -12.82 17.48
C VAL A 148 6.96 -12.54 18.46
N ALA A 149 7.83 -13.52 18.69
CA ALA A 149 8.98 -13.41 19.59
C ALA A 149 10.32 -13.41 18.85
N LEU A 150 11.29 -12.70 19.41
CA LEU A 150 12.65 -12.68 18.90
C LEU A 150 13.35 -14.02 19.16
N ALA A 151 13.89 -14.62 18.10
CA ALA A 151 14.79 -15.78 18.22
C ALA A 151 16.18 -15.38 18.72
N ASP A 152 16.65 -14.18 18.36
CA ASP A 152 17.91 -13.58 18.79
C ASP A 152 17.62 -12.23 19.48
N ARG A 153 18.25 -11.99 20.63
CA ARG A 153 18.10 -10.78 21.44
C ARG A 153 19.35 -9.91 21.47
N SER A 154 20.35 -10.23 20.65
CA SER A 154 21.56 -9.43 20.55
C SER A 154 21.22 -7.98 20.13
N SER A 155 22.07 -7.02 20.54
CA SER A 155 21.89 -5.61 20.22
C SER A 155 22.49 -5.22 18.87
N ALA A 156 23.41 -6.02 18.32
CA ALA A 156 24.13 -5.72 17.08
C ALA A 156 23.76 -6.74 15.99
N PHE A 157 23.56 -6.25 14.76
CA PHE A 157 23.23 -7.08 13.58
C PHE A 157 22.09 -8.09 13.80
N ASN A 158 21.07 -7.68 14.54
CA ASN A 158 19.93 -8.53 14.88
C ASN A 158 18.94 -8.64 13.73
N THR A 159 19.15 -9.62 12.85
CA THR A 159 18.24 -9.91 11.73
C THR A 159 16.89 -10.44 12.21
N SER A 160 16.83 -11.16 13.32
CA SER A 160 15.57 -11.63 13.90
C SER A 160 14.62 -10.49 14.25
N ARG A 161 15.14 -9.37 14.77
CA ARG A 161 14.35 -8.17 15.05
C ARG A 161 13.81 -7.56 13.75
N ILE A 162 14.64 -7.46 12.72
CA ILE A 162 14.20 -6.94 11.42
C ILE A 162 13.11 -7.82 10.84
N GLU A 163 13.27 -9.15 10.86
CA GLU A 163 12.27 -10.10 10.36
C GLU A 163 10.93 -10.00 11.11
N CYS A 164 10.94 -9.76 12.42
CA CYS A 164 9.71 -9.52 13.19
C CYS A 164 8.99 -8.25 12.74
N LEU A 165 9.74 -7.16 12.53
CA LEU A 165 9.18 -5.88 12.05
C LEU A 165 8.67 -5.99 10.61
N GLU A 166 9.41 -6.68 9.76
CA GLU A 166 9.00 -6.95 8.37
C GLU A 166 7.72 -7.78 8.30
N LEU A 167 7.61 -8.83 9.14
CA LEU A 167 6.40 -9.64 9.20
C LEU A 167 5.17 -8.80 9.58
N GLN A 168 5.29 -7.92 10.57
CA GLN A 168 4.22 -7.01 10.96
C GLN A 168 3.82 -6.07 9.81
N ASN A 169 4.80 -5.49 9.09
CA ASN A 169 4.54 -4.63 7.95
C ASN A 169 3.92 -5.39 6.76
N LEU A 170 4.41 -6.60 6.50
CA LEU A 170 3.89 -7.47 5.46
C LEU A 170 2.44 -7.86 5.75
N PHE A 171 2.10 -8.13 7.00
CA PHE A 171 0.75 -8.45 7.42
C PHE A 171 -0.23 -7.29 7.14
N GLU A 172 0.12 -6.06 7.49
CA GLU A 172 -0.70 -4.88 7.21
C GLU A 172 -0.97 -4.72 5.70
N THR A 173 0.05 -4.94 4.87
CA THR A 173 -0.08 -4.87 3.41
C THR A 173 -0.96 -5.99 2.86
N ALA A 174 -0.81 -7.20 3.38
CA ALA A 174 -1.61 -8.37 2.99
C ALA A 174 -3.09 -8.18 3.36
N GLU A 175 -3.38 -7.71 4.56
CA GLU A 175 -4.75 -7.44 5.01
C GLU A 175 -5.41 -6.33 4.17
N ALA A 176 -4.71 -5.23 3.90
CA ALA A 176 -5.21 -4.17 3.04
C ALA A 176 -5.53 -4.70 1.62
N THR A 177 -4.63 -5.53 1.07
CA THR A 177 -4.82 -6.16 -0.23
C THR A 177 -6.06 -7.08 -0.23
N ALA A 178 -6.21 -7.91 0.79
CA ALA A 178 -7.31 -8.85 0.92
C ALA A 178 -8.68 -8.15 0.98
N ILE A 179 -8.79 -7.13 1.84
CA ILE A 179 -10.04 -6.38 2.04
C ILE A 179 -10.42 -5.60 0.79
N VAL A 180 -9.46 -4.94 0.15
CA VAL A 180 -9.72 -4.18 -1.09
C VAL A 180 -10.07 -5.10 -2.25
N ALA A 181 -9.44 -6.28 -2.36
CA ALA A 181 -9.75 -7.24 -3.40
C ALA A 181 -11.16 -7.83 -3.23
N GLU A 182 -11.56 -8.16 -2.00
CA GLU A 182 -12.90 -8.68 -1.72
C GLU A 182 -13.99 -7.64 -2.01
N ALA A 183 -13.75 -6.39 -1.63
CA ALA A 183 -14.72 -5.31 -1.83
C ALA A 183 -14.92 -4.91 -3.30
N ARG A 184 -14.05 -5.32 -4.24
CA ARG A 184 -14.13 -4.93 -5.65
C ARG A 184 -14.85 -6.00 -6.47
N ASP A 185 -16.13 -5.74 -6.79
CA ASP A 185 -17.02 -6.64 -7.51
C ASP A 185 -16.95 -6.45 -9.03
N GLU A 186 -15.77 -6.67 -9.60
CA GLU A 186 -15.52 -6.65 -11.05
C GLU A 186 -14.25 -7.45 -11.38
N SER A 187 -13.98 -7.69 -12.64
CA SER A 187 -12.69 -8.13 -13.15
C SER A 187 -12.02 -7.02 -13.95
N ARG A 188 -10.78 -6.61 -13.53
CA ARG A 188 -10.03 -5.52 -14.19
C ARG A 188 -8.53 -5.76 -14.09
N GLY A 189 -7.88 -5.91 -15.22
CA GLY A 189 -6.44 -6.09 -15.29
C GLY A 189 -5.97 -7.35 -14.57
N ALA A 190 -5.19 -7.20 -13.50
CA ALA A 190 -4.70 -8.32 -12.69
C ALA A 190 -5.73 -8.83 -11.67
N HIS A 191 -6.80 -8.09 -11.42
CA HIS A 191 -7.88 -8.52 -10.53
C HIS A 191 -8.90 -9.33 -11.33
N ALA A 192 -8.86 -10.65 -11.20
CA ALA A 192 -9.75 -11.57 -11.88
C ALA A 192 -10.72 -12.24 -10.87
N ARG A 193 -12.00 -11.96 -11.02
CA ARG A 193 -13.11 -12.50 -10.23
C ARG A 193 -13.89 -13.52 -11.06
N GLU A 194 -13.97 -14.76 -10.61
CA GLU A 194 -14.79 -15.79 -11.29
C GLU A 194 -16.29 -15.57 -11.10
N ASP A 195 -16.66 -14.89 -10.01
CA ASP A 195 -18.04 -14.50 -9.70
C ASP A 195 -18.47 -13.14 -10.31
N PHE A 196 -17.50 -12.31 -10.77
CA PHE A 196 -17.72 -11.04 -11.46
C PHE A 196 -16.74 -10.91 -12.64
N THR A 197 -16.99 -11.63 -13.72
CA THR A 197 -16.04 -11.76 -14.85
C THR A 197 -15.87 -10.51 -15.68
N GLU A 198 -16.84 -9.61 -15.67
CA GLU A 198 -16.85 -8.41 -16.50
C GLU A 198 -16.23 -7.20 -15.78
N ARG A 199 -15.71 -6.26 -16.58
CA ARG A 199 -15.28 -4.95 -16.11
C ARG A 199 -16.48 -4.03 -15.92
N ASP A 200 -16.55 -3.35 -14.81
CA ASP A 200 -17.62 -2.41 -14.47
C ASP A 200 -17.07 -0.97 -14.40
N ASP A 201 -17.13 -0.27 -15.53
CA ASP A 201 -16.67 1.13 -15.61
C ASP A 201 -17.61 2.12 -14.93
N GLU A 202 -18.86 1.77 -14.71
CA GLU A 202 -19.85 2.62 -14.05
C GLU A 202 -19.56 2.74 -12.55
N ASN A 203 -19.29 1.61 -11.91
CA ASN A 203 -19.12 1.56 -10.45
C ASN A 203 -17.64 1.50 -10.00
N TRP A 204 -16.73 1.00 -10.85
CA TRP A 204 -15.38 0.66 -10.47
C TRP A 204 -14.26 1.34 -11.27
N LEU A 205 -14.56 2.32 -12.14
CA LEU A 205 -13.53 3.14 -12.76
C LEU A 205 -12.95 4.12 -11.73
N CYS A 206 -12.35 3.56 -10.70
CA CYS A 206 -11.84 4.30 -9.54
C CYS A 206 -10.68 3.56 -8.88
N HIS A 207 -9.91 4.28 -8.08
CA HIS A 207 -9.01 3.71 -7.09
C HIS A 207 -9.79 3.25 -5.87
N SER A 208 -9.42 2.10 -5.32
CA SER A 208 -9.91 1.65 -4.02
C SER A 208 -8.96 2.15 -2.93
N LEU A 209 -9.49 2.75 -1.88
CA LEU A 209 -8.80 3.30 -0.73
C LEU A 209 -9.02 2.42 0.47
N TYR A 210 -7.97 1.90 1.08
CA TYR A 210 -8.06 1.23 2.36
C TYR A 210 -7.72 2.19 3.51
N HIS A 211 -8.59 2.26 4.48
CA HIS A 211 -8.39 3.01 5.72
C HIS A 211 -8.20 2.00 6.86
N SER A 212 -7.03 2.01 7.50
CA SER A 212 -6.72 1.08 8.59
C SER A 212 -7.64 1.27 9.80
N ASP A 213 -8.06 2.52 10.04
CA ASP A 213 -9.04 2.84 11.07
C ASP A 213 -10.41 2.30 10.67
N GLY A 214 -10.85 1.25 11.34
CA GLY A 214 -12.11 0.56 11.05
C GLY A 214 -12.12 -0.33 9.80
N LYS A 215 -10.98 -0.53 9.13
CA LYS A 215 -10.81 -1.39 7.93
C LYS A 215 -11.80 -1.05 6.81
N GLN A 216 -12.02 0.24 6.59
CA GLN A 216 -12.98 0.73 5.60
C GLN A 216 -12.35 0.85 4.22
N VAL A 217 -13.17 0.63 3.18
CA VAL A 217 -12.80 0.87 1.79
C VAL A 217 -13.62 2.02 1.25
N SER A 218 -12.95 3.02 0.69
CA SER A 218 -13.59 4.11 -0.05
C SER A 218 -13.11 4.14 -1.49
N LYS A 219 -13.80 4.91 -2.34
CA LYS A 219 -13.49 5.03 -3.77
C LYS A 219 -13.02 6.44 -4.10
N ARG A 220 -12.10 6.52 -5.03
CA ARG A 220 -11.60 7.75 -5.60
C ARG A 220 -11.57 7.65 -7.11
N GLY A 221 -12.16 8.61 -7.81
CA GLY A 221 -12.17 8.64 -9.27
C GLY A 221 -10.77 8.66 -9.88
N VAL A 222 -10.62 8.05 -11.06
CA VAL A 222 -9.40 8.17 -11.85
C VAL A 222 -9.41 9.52 -12.58
N ASN A 223 -8.29 10.23 -12.54
CA ASN A 223 -8.14 11.47 -13.28
C ASN A 223 -7.81 11.19 -14.76
N PHE A 224 -8.69 11.58 -15.68
CA PHE A 224 -8.52 11.48 -17.12
C PHE A 224 -8.27 12.83 -17.81
N THR A 225 -7.92 13.85 -17.04
CA THR A 225 -7.67 15.20 -17.57
C THR A 225 -6.22 15.63 -17.34
N PRO A 226 -5.22 14.97 -17.96
CA PRO A 226 -3.82 15.38 -17.85
C PRO A 226 -3.65 16.75 -18.55
N HIS A 227 -2.71 17.58 -18.04
CA HIS A 227 -2.51 18.93 -18.54
C HIS A 227 -1.69 19.02 -19.83
N THR A 228 -0.83 18.03 -20.10
CA THR A 228 0.20 18.13 -21.14
C THR A 228 0.19 17.02 -22.18
N VAL A 229 -0.61 15.99 -22.00
CA VAL A 229 -0.70 14.83 -22.89
C VAL A 229 -2.14 14.48 -23.20
N GLU A 230 -2.38 13.76 -24.30
CA GLU A 230 -3.71 13.24 -24.62
C GLU A 230 -4.12 12.13 -23.67
N THR A 231 -5.41 12.05 -23.35
CA THR A 231 -5.99 10.95 -22.61
C THR A 231 -6.36 9.78 -23.49
N PHE A 232 -6.20 8.60 -22.95
CA PHE A 232 -6.68 7.36 -23.57
C PHE A 232 -7.83 6.80 -22.72
N GLN A 233 -8.98 6.65 -23.35
CA GLN A 233 -10.12 6.02 -22.70
C GLN A 233 -9.87 4.52 -22.49
N PRO A 234 -10.43 3.91 -21.42
CA PRO A 234 -10.34 2.48 -21.20
C PRO A 234 -10.85 1.69 -22.41
N LYS A 235 -10.07 0.73 -22.87
CA LYS A 235 -10.46 -0.17 -23.96
C LYS A 235 -10.45 -1.61 -23.50
N ALA A 236 -11.33 -2.43 -24.08
CA ALA A 236 -11.19 -3.87 -23.95
C ALA A 236 -9.87 -4.31 -24.59
N ARG A 237 -9.19 -5.28 -23.99
CA ARG A 237 -8.00 -5.87 -24.61
C ARG A 237 -8.43 -6.64 -25.87
N SER A 238 -7.76 -6.36 -26.99
CA SER A 238 -7.76 -7.19 -28.17
C SER A 238 -6.38 -7.85 -28.28
N TYR A 239 -6.38 -9.17 -28.39
CA TYR A 239 -5.17 -9.95 -28.66
C TYR A 239 -5.05 -10.22 -30.13
#